data_db80f47fd0320a631295f32bde0b804a
#
_entry.id   db80f47fd0320a631295f32bde0b804a
#
_cell.length_a   1.000
_cell.length_b   1.000
_cell.length_c   1.000
_cell.angle_alpha   90.00
_cell.angle_beta   90.00
_cell.angle_gamma   90.00
#
_symmetry.space_group_name_H-M   'P 1'
#
loop_
_entity.id
_entity.type
_entity.pdbx_description
1 polymer ?
#
loop_
_entity_poly.entity_id
_entity_poly.type
_entity_poly.pdbx_seq_one_letter_code
_entity_poly.pdbx_strand_id
1 'polypeptide(L)'
;MKRAAGWPFIVALAVLAFAMIWPIAALLLRISPVTVGQVFSSPGIRDAAVVSLTASVAAVLIATVLGVPAAYELARWRDGPRSAALFVLALPLAFPPVASGIILLNIIGVHAPLGAWLSVRGIYLIDSLGGVALAEFFVSGSFVVITACAAFRALDPVYEEAASTLGASRAQSFWRIALPLAMPNILAGTLLAWLRAIGEYGATSIVAYHPTSLPVALYVTLSANGLDAALALSYGFVVLAALIIAVQWAVRRHVV
;
A
#
# COMPACT_ATOMS: atom_id res chain seq x y z
N MET A 1 -36.04 -8.50 13.78
CA MET A 1 -35.73 -7.87 15.07
C MET A 1 -34.32 -7.25 14.99
N LYS A 2 -34.20 -5.92 14.84
CA LYS A 2 -32.91 -5.21 14.95
C LYS A 2 -32.53 -5.26 16.44
N ARG A 3 -31.54 -6.08 16.79
CA ARG A 3 -30.94 -6.03 18.14
C ARG A 3 -30.35 -4.64 18.30
N ALA A 4 -30.86 -3.85 19.22
CA ALA A 4 -30.25 -2.59 19.60
C ALA A 4 -28.81 -2.92 20.04
N ALA A 5 -27.83 -2.35 19.33
CA ALA A 5 -26.43 -2.47 19.76
C ALA A 5 -26.36 -1.94 21.20
N GLY A 6 -25.80 -2.77 22.11
CA GLY A 6 -25.71 -2.36 23.51
C GLY A 6 -24.92 -1.06 23.64
N TRP A 7 -25.34 -0.17 24.50
CA TRP A 7 -24.71 1.14 24.71
C TRP A 7 -23.17 1.11 24.87
N PRO A 8 -22.54 0.05 25.48
CA PRO A 8 -21.09 -0.02 25.54
C PRO A 8 -20.41 -0.08 24.17
N PHE A 9 -21.02 -0.77 23.20
CA PHE A 9 -20.47 -0.86 21.82
C PHE A 9 -20.58 0.48 21.09
N ILE A 10 -21.65 1.23 21.32
CA ILE A 10 -21.83 2.58 20.73
C ILE A 10 -20.80 3.53 21.32
N VAL A 11 -20.57 3.50 22.63
CA VAL A 11 -19.54 4.32 23.31
C VAL A 11 -18.17 3.97 22.80
N ALA A 12 -17.82 2.68 22.71
CA ALA A 12 -16.52 2.25 22.18
C ALA A 12 -16.31 2.74 20.73
N LEU A 13 -17.35 2.64 19.88
CA LEU A 13 -17.30 3.17 18.51
C LEU A 13 -17.11 4.69 18.50
N ALA A 14 -17.84 5.43 19.33
CA ALA A 14 -17.74 6.89 19.40
C ALA A 14 -16.35 7.34 19.88
N VAL A 15 -15.79 6.71 20.92
CA VAL A 15 -14.44 7.00 21.40
C VAL A 15 -13.39 6.71 20.33
N LEU A 16 -13.49 5.56 19.65
CA LEU A 16 -12.56 5.21 18.58
C LEU A 16 -12.67 6.19 17.42
N ALA A 17 -13.89 6.49 16.97
CA ALA A 17 -14.12 7.45 15.89
C ALA A 17 -13.58 8.84 16.24
N PHE A 18 -13.84 9.32 17.46
CA PHE A 18 -13.30 10.59 17.94
C PHE A 18 -11.77 10.59 17.94
N ALA A 19 -11.14 9.57 18.50
CA ALA A 19 -9.68 9.46 18.56
C ALA A 19 -9.02 9.46 17.16
N MET A 20 -9.67 8.84 16.16
CA MET A 20 -9.15 8.78 14.80
C MET A 20 -9.46 10.05 13.97
N ILE A 21 -10.65 10.62 14.13
CA ILE A 21 -11.11 11.74 13.29
C ILE A 21 -10.63 13.08 13.84
N TRP A 22 -10.56 13.25 15.18
CA TRP A 22 -10.24 14.53 15.81
C TRP A 22 -8.90 15.14 15.37
N PRO A 23 -7.76 14.40 15.32
CA PRO A 23 -6.49 14.95 14.85
C PRO A 23 -6.57 15.46 13.41
N ILE A 24 -7.29 14.73 12.54
CA ILE A 24 -7.49 15.11 11.14
C ILE A 24 -8.36 16.36 11.04
N ALA A 25 -9.46 16.41 11.79
CA ALA A 25 -10.34 17.59 11.85
C ALA A 25 -9.56 18.80 12.39
N ALA A 26 -8.77 18.64 13.44
CA ALA A 26 -7.94 19.70 14.00
C ALA A 26 -6.93 20.26 12.98
N LEU A 27 -6.31 19.37 12.14
CA LEU A 27 -5.45 19.79 11.05
C LEU A 27 -6.24 20.63 10.02
N LEU A 28 -7.41 20.15 9.58
CA LEU A 28 -8.24 20.83 8.58
C LEU A 28 -8.76 22.19 9.06
N LEU A 29 -9.03 22.34 10.36
CA LEU A 29 -9.50 23.58 10.96
C LEU A 29 -8.37 24.60 11.21
N ARG A 30 -7.13 24.14 11.39
CA ARG A 30 -5.99 24.99 11.73
C ARG A 30 -5.35 25.66 10.50
N ILE A 31 -5.42 25.05 9.34
CA ILE A 31 -4.66 25.49 8.16
C ILE A 31 -5.57 26.18 7.16
N SER A 32 -5.15 27.37 6.74
CA SER A 32 -5.85 28.13 5.70
C SER A 32 -5.70 27.43 4.32
N PRO A 33 -6.79 27.34 3.52
CA PRO A 33 -6.73 26.84 2.14
C PRO A 33 -5.72 27.60 1.27
N VAL A 34 -5.49 28.89 1.56
CA VAL A 34 -4.50 29.72 0.86
C VAL A 34 -3.09 29.21 1.12
N THR A 35 -2.75 28.87 2.36
CA THR A 35 -1.44 28.31 2.72
C THR A 35 -1.21 26.96 2.04
N VAL A 36 -2.22 26.10 1.98
CA VAL A 36 -2.18 24.83 1.25
C VAL A 36 -1.89 25.08 -0.24
N GLY A 37 -2.63 26.03 -0.86
CA GLY A 37 -2.44 26.39 -2.26
C GLY A 37 -1.01 26.88 -2.54
N GLN A 38 -0.43 27.70 -1.68
CA GLN A 38 0.93 28.19 -1.80
C GLN A 38 1.97 27.06 -1.73
N VAL A 39 1.84 26.14 -0.75
CA VAL A 39 2.76 25.00 -0.59
C VAL A 39 2.71 24.10 -1.84
N PHE A 40 1.51 23.74 -2.31
CA PHE A 40 1.35 22.88 -3.49
C PHE A 40 1.62 23.61 -4.82
N SER A 41 1.78 24.94 -4.82
CA SER A 41 2.21 25.69 -5.99
C SER A 41 3.72 25.61 -6.21
N SER A 42 4.51 25.18 -5.20
CA SER A 42 5.95 25.06 -5.36
C SER A 42 6.30 23.88 -6.30
N PRO A 43 7.21 24.09 -7.26
CA PRO A 43 7.59 23.03 -8.20
C PRO A 43 8.09 21.77 -7.50
N GLY A 44 8.93 21.90 -6.48
CA GLY A 44 9.50 20.76 -5.75
C GLY A 44 8.44 19.88 -5.04
N ILE A 45 7.35 20.47 -4.55
CA ILE A 45 6.25 19.71 -3.93
C ILE A 45 5.39 19.03 -4.99
N ARG A 46 5.19 19.66 -6.14
CA ARG A 46 4.48 19.01 -7.27
C ARG A 46 5.25 17.81 -7.78
N ASP A 47 6.55 17.96 -7.98
CA ASP A 47 7.43 16.86 -8.41
C ASP A 47 7.41 15.71 -7.39
N ALA A 48 7.48 16.02 -6.09
CA ALA A 48 7.36 15.04 -5.02
C ALA A 48 6.01 14.31 -5.03
N ALA A 49 4.91 15.01 -5.35
CA ALA A 49 3.60 14.41 -5.48
C ALA A 49 3.53 13.43 -6.67
N VAL A 50 4.11 13.81 -7.81
CA VAL A 50 4.21 12.95 -9.00
C VAL A 50 5.05 11.71 -8.69
N VAL A 51 6.21 11.88 -8.04
CA VAL A 51 7.07 10.77 -7.61
C VAL A 51 6.31 9.80 -6.71
N SER A 52 5.64 10.31 -5.66
CA SER A 52 4.87 9.46 -4.75
C SER A 52 3.73 8.72 -5.43
N LEU A 53 2.97 9.39 -6.31
CA LEU A 53 1.88 8.76 -7.02
C LEU A 53 2.37 7.69 -7.99
N THR A 54 3.40 8.00 -8.80
CA THR A 54 3.92 7.07 -9.80
C THR A 54 4.60 5.87 -9.15
N ALA A 55 5.40 6.07 -8.10
CA ALA A 55 6.07 5.01 -7.38
C ALA A 55 5.06 4.10 -6.66
N SER A 56 4.09 4.67 -5.93
CA SER A 56 3.11 3.89 -5.19
C SER A 56 2.16 3.09 -6.09
N VAL A 57 1.76 3.67 -7.23
CA VAL A 57 0.98 2.93 -8.24
C VAL A 57 1.81 1.77 -8.80
N ALA A 58 3.08 2.00 -9.16
CA ALA A 58 3.97 0.94 -9.65
C ALA A 58 4.16 -0.16 -8.59
N ALA A 59 4.43 0.21 -7.35
CA ALA A 59 4.60 -0.72 -6.22
C ALA A 59 3.37 -1.62 -6.03
N VAL A 60 2.18 -1.02 -6.02
CA VAL A 60 0.91 -1.73 -5.81
C VAL A 60 0.54 -2.58 -7.03
N LEU A 61 0.81 -2.12 -8.24
CA LEU A 61 0.60 -2.91 -9.45
C LEU A 61 1.49 -4.16 -9.43
N ILE A 62 2.78 -4.03 -9.12
CA ILE A 62 3.69 -5.16 -8.98
C ILE A 62 3.20 -6.12 -7.89
N ALA A 63 2.82 -5.58 -6.71
CA ALA A 63 2.29 -6.37 -5.61
C ALA A 63 1.01 -7.12 -6.00
N THR A 64 0.13 -6.53 -6.80
CA THR A 64 -1.13 -7.13 -7.23
C THR A 64 -0.88 -8.19 -8.31
N VAL A 65 -0.08 -7.88 -9.32
CA VAL A 65 0.21 -8.80 -10.45
C VAL A 65 0.92 -10.06 -9.96
N LEU A 66 1.85 -9.93 -9.02
CA LEU A 66 2.57 -11.08 -8.47
C LEU A 66 1.84 -11.70 -7.27
N GLY A 67 1.30 -10.87 -6.39
CA GLY A 67 0.73 -11.29 -5.11
C GLY A 67 -0.60 -12.00 -5.25
N VAL A 68 -1.48 -11.56 -6.16
CA VAL A 68 -2.80 -12.18 -6.31
C VAL A 68 -2.71 -13.62 -6.83
N PRO A 69 -1.95 -13.94 -7.90
CA PRO A 69 -1.75 -15.34 -8.30
C PRO A 69 -1.04 -16.18 -7.24
N ALA A 70 -0.03 -15.62 -6.56
CA ALA A 70 0.66 -16.30 -5.47
C ALA A 70 -0.30 -16.61 -4.30
N ALA A 71 -1.16 -15.66 -3.94
CA ALA A 71 -2.17 -15.83 -2.91
C ALA A 71 -3.21 -16.90 -3.27
N TYR A 72 -3.59 -17.00 -4.53
CA TYR A 72 -4.49 -18.04 -5.03
C TYR A 72 -3.89 -19.43 -4.87
N GLU A 73 -2.60 -19.59 -5.14
CA GLU A 73 -1.88 -20.86 -4.92
C GLU A 73 -1.76 -21.14 -3.41
N LEU A 74 -1.33 -20.17 -2.61
CA LEU A 74 -1.20 -20.30 -1.16
C LEU A 74 -2.53 -20.67 -0.48
N ALA A 75 -3.65 -20.15 -0.95
CA ALA A 75 -4.98 -20.44 -0.40
C ALA A 75 -5.32 -21.95 -0.44
N ARG A 76 -4.71 -22.71 -1.36
CA ARG A 76 -4.91 -24.16 -1.56
C ARG A 76 -3.91 -25.03 -0.82
N TRP A 77 -2.88 -24.42 -0.24
CA TRP A 77 -1.91 -25.18 0.55
C TRP A 77 -2.54 -25.65 1.87
N ARG A 78 -1.97 -26.72 2.43
CA ARG A 78 -2.31 -27.17 3.78
C ARG A 78 -1.98 -26.09 4.80
N ASP A 79 -2.68 -26.09 5.93
CA ASP A 79 -2.60 -25.02 6.93
C ASP A 79 -1.18 -24.70 7.42
N GLY A 80 -0.38 -25.73 7.75
CA GLY A 80 0.98 -25.54 8.24
C GLY A 80 1.91 -24.83 7.26
N PRO A 81 2.16 -25.37 6.05
CA PRO A 81 3.00 -24.73 5.04
C PRO A 81 2.49 -23.35 4.62
N ARG A 82 1.16 -23.19 4.47
CA ARG A 82 0.56 -21.88 4.15
C ARG A 82 0.86 -20.84 5.22
N SER A 83 0.63 -21.20 6.50
CA SER A 83 0.88 -20.26 7.61
C SER A 83 2.34 -19.86 7.68
N ALA A 84 3.26 -20.80 7.46
CA ALA A 84 4.69 -20.51 7.40
C ALA A 84 5.03 -19.56 6.23
N ALA A 85 4.48 -19.79 5.04
CA ALA A 85 4.68 -18.93 3.88
C ALA A 85 4.12 -17.53 4.11
N LEU A 86 2.90 -17.41 4.63
CA LEU A 86 2.29 -16.12 4.96
C LEU A 86 3.08 -15.38 6.05
N PHE A 87 3.61 -16.10 7.05
CA PHE A 87 4.49 -15.51 8.06
C PHE A 87 5.75 -14.91 7.42
N VAL A 88 6.44 -15.66 6.55
CA VAL A 88 7.63 -15.16 5.84
C VAL A 88 7.29 -13.94 4.98
N LEU A 89 6.18 -13.98 4.23
CA LEU A 89 5.74 -12.87 3.41
C LEU A 89 5.29 -11.64 4.22
N ALA A 90 4.90 -11.85 5.49
CA ALA A 90 4.53 -10.77 6.41
C ALA A 90 5.73 -10.15 7.14
N LEU A 91 6.92 -10.78 7.11
CA LEU A 91 8.11 -10.26 7.82
C LEU A 91 8.42 -8.79 7.51
N PRO A 92 8.30 -8.29 6.27
CA PRO A 92 8.53 -6.87 5.98
C PRO A 92 7.65 -5.92 6.80
N LEU A 93 6.45 -6.35 7.21
CA LEU A 93 5.56 -5.53 8.05
C LEU A 93 6.04 -5.42 9.50
N ALA A 94 6.84 -6.37 9.95
CA ALA A 94 7.37 -6.38 11.32
C ALA A 94 8.64 -5.52 11.47
N PHE A 95 9.31 -5.20 10.37
CA PHE A 95 10.53 -4.39 10.43
C PHE A 95 10.19 -2.89 10.58
N PRO A 96 10.95 -2.15 11.40
CA PRO A 96 10.91 -0.70 11.35
C PRO A 96 11.22 -0.22 9.91
N PRO A 97 10.50 0.78 9.38
CA PRO A 97 10.66 1.18 7.98
C PRO A 97 12.10 1.53 7.58
N VAL A 98 12.85 2.19 8.45
CA VAL A 98 14.28 2.49 8.23
C VAL A 98 15.12 1.20 8.10
N ALA A 99 14.85 0.19 8.94
CA ALA A 99 15.52 -1.09 8.85
C ALA A 99 15.22 -1.80 7.53
N SER A 100 13.99 -1.70 7.02
CA SER A 100 13.61 -2.19 5.69
C SER A 100 14.46 -1.55 4.59
N GLY A 101 14.70 -0.25 4.66
CA GLY A 101 15.58 0.47 3.73
C GLY A 101 17.03 -0.03 3.79
N ILE A 102 17.58 -0.23 4.99
CA ILE A 102 18.93 -0.76 5.18
C ILE A 102 19.06 -2.19 4.62
N ILE A 103 18.06 -3.04 4.83
CA ILE A 103 18.02 -4.40 4.26
C ILE A 103 18.02 -4.32 2.72
N LEU A 104 17.21 -3.45 2.14
CA LEU A 104 17.18 -3.25 0.69
C LEU A 104 18.55 -2.75 0.17
N LEU A 105 19.16 -1.76 0.82
CA LEU A 105 20.49 -1.28 0.45
C LEU A 105 21.54 -2.40 0.41
N ASN A 106 21.47 -3.36 1.34
CA ASN A 106 22.38 -4.48 1.37
C ASN A 106 22.21 -5.43 0.17
N ILE A 107 21.11 -5.32 -0.57
CA ILE A 107 20.81 -6.15 -1.75
C ILE A 107 21.02 -5.36 -3.05
N ILE A 108 20.52 -4.11 -3.12
CA ILE A 108 20.47 -3.30 -4.34
C ILE A 108 21.52 -2.17 -4.36
N GLY A 109 22.27 -1.97 -3.28
CA GLY A 109 23.37 -1.00 -3.23
C GLY A 109 24.39 -1.25 -4.33
N VAL A 110 25.07 -0.23 -4.82
CA VAL A 110 26.00 -0.34 -5.96
C VAL A 110 27.13 -1.33 -5.76
N HIS A 111 27.48 -1.61 -4.51
CA HIS A 111 28.49 -2.61 -4.13
C HIS A 111 27.86 -3.96 -3.68
N ALA A 112 26.54 -4.05 -3.60
CA ALA A 112 25.84 -5.28 -3.28
C ALA A 112 25.73 -6.18 -4.53
N PRO A 113 25.60 -7.52 -4.37
CA PRO A 113 25.62 -8.44 -5.50
C PRO A 113 24.64 -8.12 -6.62
N LEU A 114 23.38 -7.84 -6.28
CA LEU A 114 22.35 -7.50 -7.26
C LEU A 114 22.55 -6.09 -7.81
N GLY A 115 22.88 -5.12 -6.96
CA GLY A 115 23.11 -3.74 -7.39
C GLY A 115 24.34 -3.63 -8.31
N ALA A 116 25.43 -4.33 -8.02
CA ALA A 116 26.59 -4.39 -8.90
C ALA A 116 26.25 -5.04 -10.25
N TRP A 117 25.47 -6.12 -10.25
CA TRP A 117 25.03 -6.78 -11.49
C TRP A 117 24.13 -5.88 -12.36
N LEU A 118 23.25 -5.09 -11.73
CA LEU A 118 22.38 -4.12 -12.41
C LEU A 118 23.17 -2.92 -12.94
N SER A 119 24.12 -2.39 -12.15
CA SER A 119 24.89 -1.20 -12.50
C SER A 119 25.76 -1.40 -13.75
N VAL A 120 26.34 -2.61 -13.94
CA VAL A 120 27.05 -2.97 -15.18
C VAL A 120 26.15 -2.88 -16.42
N ARG A 121 24.83 -2.97 -16.24
CA ARG A 121 23.81 -2.85 -17.30
C ARG A 121 23.22 -1.45 -17.40
N GLY A 122 23.76 -0.48 -16.65
CA GLY A 122 23.26 0.90 -16.62
C GLY A 122 21.95 1.08 -15.83
N ILE A 123 21.56 0.08 -15.01
CA ILE A 123 20.35 0.13 -14.19
C ILE A 123 20.75 0.45 -12.75
N TYR A 124 20.33 1.63 -12.28
CA TYR A 124 20.57 2.10 -10.92
C TYR A 124 19.23 2.19 -10.17
N LEU A 125 19.10 1.42 -9.09
CA LEU A 125 17.90 1.46 -8.23
C LEU A 125 18.05 2.46 -7.09
N ILE A 126 19.27 2.69 -6.61
CA ILE A 126 19.53 3.72 -5.60
C ILE A 126 19.29 5.10 -6.23
N ASP A 127 18.68 5.99 -5.45
CA ASP A 127 18.32 7.34 -5.88
C ASP A 127 17.60 7.38 -7.24
N SER A 128 16.60 6.51 -7.39
CA SER A 128 15.79 6.41 -8.59
C SER A 128 14.30 6.19 -8.24
N LEU A 129 13.42 6.50 -9.19
CA LEU A 129 11.98 6.19 -9.09
C LEU A 129 11.74 4.68 -8.87
N GLY A 130 12.57 3.84 -9.50
CA GLY A 130 12.53 2.39 -9.30
C GLY A 130 12.89 1.98 -7.88
N GLY A 131 13.84 2.68 -7.25
CA GLY A 131 14.18 2.47 -5.85
C GLY A 131 13.07 2.87 -4.89
N VAL A 132 12.41 4.02 -5.14
CA VAL A 132 11.22 4.42 -4.38
C VAL A 132 10.12 3.35 -4.49
N ALA A 133 9.78 2.93 -5.71
CA ALA A 133 8.76 1.92 -5.96
C ALA A 133 9.10 0.56 -5.32
N LEU A 134 10.38 0.17 -5.34
CA LEU A 134 10.84 -1.07 -4.70
C LEU A 134 10.73 -1.00 -3.17
N ALA A 135 11.10 0.13 -2.56
CA ALA A 135 10.97 0.33 -1.12
C ALA A 135 9.49 0.30 -0.69
N GLU A 136 8.62 0.97 -1.43
CA GLU A 136 7.18 0.96 -1.21
C GLU A 136 6.57 -0.44 -1.41
N PHE A 137 6.98 -1.16 -2.47
CA PHE A 137 6.57 -2.54 -2.71
C PHE A 137 6.97 -3.46 -1.55
N PHE A 138 8.21 -3.38 -1.08
CA PHE A 138 8.71 -4.23 -0.01
C PHE A 138 7.89 -4.07 1.27
N VAL A 139 7.53 -2.84 1.63
CA VAL A 139 6.80 -2.53 2.87
C VAL A 139 5.30 -2.75 2.74
N SER A 140 4.71 -2.61 1.55
CA SER A 140 3.25 -2.66 1.35
C SER A 140 2.73 -3.93 0.69
N GLY A 141 3.58 -4.66 -0.05
CA GLY A 141 3.16 -5.81 -0.87
C GLY A 141 2.55 -6.96 -0.09
N SER A 142 2.97 -7.15 1.15
CA SER A 142 2.41 -8.17 2.05
C SER A 142 0.90 -8.01 2.27
N PHE A 143 0.38 -6.78 2.30
CA PHE A 143 -1.06 -6.53 2.45
C PHE A 143 -1.86 -7.17 1.32
N VAL A 144 -1.39 -7.07 0.08
CA VAL A 144 -2.07 -7.66 -1.07
C VAL A 144 -2.12 -9.18 -0.94
N VAL A 145 -0.99 -9.82 -0.64
CA VAL A 145 -0.90 -11.28 -0.57
C VAL A 145 -1.77 -11.84 0.57
N ILE A 146 -1.68 -11.25 1.76
CA ILE A 146 -2.42 -11.70 2.94
C ILE A 146 -3.92 -11.56 2.72
N THR A 147 -4.38 -10.42 2.23
CA THR A 147 -5.81 -10.15 2.03
C THR A 147 -6.37 -10.96 0.86
N ALA A 148 -5.63 -11.12 -0.24
CA ALA A 148 -6.03 -11.96 -1.37
C ALA A 148 -6.09 -13.43 -0.97
N CYS A 149 -5.13 -13.94 -0.20
CA CYS A 149 -5.16 -15.32 0.30
C CYS A 149 -6.38 -15.56 1.20
N ALA A 150 -6.71 -14.63 2.08
CA ALA A 150 -7.92 -14.70 2.89
C ALA A 150 -9.19 -14.66 2.04
N ALA A 151 -9.22 -13.81 1.01
CA ALA A 151 -10.34 -13.70 0.07
C ALA A 151 -10.58 -15.01 -0.69
N PHE A 152 -9.53 -15.63 -1.24
CA PHE A 152 -9.65 -16.91 -1.94
C PHE A 152 -10.05 -18.06 -1.02
N ARG A 153 -9.60 -18.05 0.24
CA ARG A 153 -10.00 -19.07 1.23
C ARG A 153 -11.45 -18.95 1.69
N ALA A 154 -12.03 -17.77 1.60
CA ALA A 154 -13.43 -17.54 1.94
C ALA A 154 -14.40 -18.00 0.84
N LEU A 155 -13.91 -18.36 -0.35
CA LEU A 155 -14.74 -18.91 -1.41
C LEU A 155 -15.14 -20.35 -1.10
N ASP A 156 -16.40 -20.68 -1.40
CA ASP A 156 -16.87 -22.06 -1.30
C ASP A 156 -16.17 -22.93 -2.37
N PRO A 157 -15.51 -24.03 -1.97
CA PRO A 157 -14.84 -24.94 -2.91
C PRO A 157 -15.75 -25.49 -4.00
N VAL A 158 -17.05 -25.55 -3.76
CA VAL A 158 -18.05 -26.07 -4.69
C VAL A 158 -18.01 -25.40 -6.06
N TYR A 159 -17.65 -24.10 -6.13
CA TYR A 159 -17.56 -23.39 -7.39
C TYR A 159 -16.43 -23.90 -8.28
N GLU A 160 -15.28 -24.21 -7.69
CA GLU A 160 -14.13 -24.73 -8.44
C GLU A 160 -14.25 -26.22 -8.74
N GLU A 161 -14.85 -26.97 -7.84
CA GLU A 161 -15.18 -28.39 -8.04
C GLU A 161 -16.17 -28.55 -9.21
N ALA A 162 -17.24 -27.77 -9.24
CA ALA A 162 -18.19 -27.75 -10.36
C ALA A 162 -17.53 -27.39 -11.70
N ALA A 163 -16.63 -26.41 -11.70
CA ALA A 163 -15.89 -26.05 -12.89
C ALA A 163 -14.97 -27.18 -13.37
N SER A 164 -14.30 -27.87 -12.43
CA SER A 164 -13.42 -29.00 -12.76
C SER A 164 -14.16 -30.18 -13.35
N THR A 165 -15.37 -30.46 -12.88
CA THR A 165 -16.25 -31.52 -13.45
C THR A 165 -16.69 -31.21 -14.88
N LEU A 166 -16.75 -29.91 -15.23
CA LEU A 166 -17.03 -29.42 -16.60
C LEU A 166 -15.75 -29.29 -17.46
N GLY A 167 -14.60 -29.77 -16.95
CA GLY A 167 -13.34 -29.79 -17.70
C GLY A 167 -12.57 -28.45 -17.68
N ALA A 168 -12.91 -27.51 -16.80
CA ALA A 168 -12.17 -26.26 -16.68
C ALA A 168 -10.76 -26.50 -16.13
N SER A 169 -9.74 -25.90 -16.77
CA SER A 169 -8.38 -25.90 -16.27
C SER A 169 -8.24 -24.99 -15.02
N ARG A 170 -7.16 -25.18 -14.24
CA ARG A 170 -6.86 -24.30 -13.07
C ARG A 170 -6.79 -22.81 -13.44
N ALA A 171 -6.20 -22.49 -14.59
CA ALA A 171 -6.15 -21.13 -15.07
C ALA A 171 -7.55 -20.57 -15.40
N GLN A 172 -8.41 -21.39 -16.01
CA GLN A 172 -9.80 -21.00 -16.29
C GLN A 172 -10.59 -20.79 -15.00
N SER A 173 -10.44 -21.68 -14.02
CA SER A 173 -11.06 -21.51 -12.69
C SER A 173 -10.57 -20.25 -12.00
N PHE A 174 -9.26 -19.93 -12.05
CA PHE A 174 -8.73 -18.70 -11.52
C PHE A 174 -9.36 -17.46 -12.16
N TRP A 175 -9.24 -17.33 -13.49
CA TRP A 175 -9.64 -16.09 -14.17
C TRP A 175 -11.15 -15.88 -14.26
N ARG A 176 -11.94 -16.97 -14.40
CA ARG A 176 -13.38 -16.89 -14.66
C ARG A 176 -14.24 -17.04 -13.42
N ILE A 177 -13.70 -17.60 -12.33
CA ILE A 177 -14.49 -17.93 -11.12
C ILE A 177 -13.85 -17.30 -9.89
N ALA A 178 -12.67 -17.78 -9.49
CA ALA A 178 -12.09 -17.40 -8.19
C ALA A 178 -11.75 -15.91 -8.12
N LEU A 179 -11.10 -15.36 -9.16
CA LEU A 179 -10.69 -13.95 -9.19
C LEU A 179 -11.90 -13.00 -9.17
N PRO A 180 -12.93 -13.15 -10.03
CA PRO A 180 -14.13 -12.31 -9.97
C PRO A 180 -14.84 -12.36 -8.62
N LEU A 181 -15.01 -13.56 -8.05
CA LEU A 181 -15.68 -13.73 -6.75
C LEU A 181 -14.89 -13.13 -5.58
N ALA A 182 -13.55 -13.21 -5.63
CA ALA A 182 -12.68 -12.65 -4.60
C ALA A 182 -12.41 -11.14 -4.79
N MET A 183 -12.71 -10.57 -5.96
CA MET A 183 -12.35 -9.22 -6.38
C MET A 183 -12.69 -8.13 -5.36
N PRO A 184 -13.88 -8.09 -4.73
CA PRO A 184 -14.20 -7.05 -3.75
C PRO A 184 -13.23 -7.00 -2.57
N ASN A 185 -12.79 -8.16 -2.10
CA ASN A 185 -11.85 -8.28 -0.98
C ASN A 185 -10.40 -8.02 -1.42
N ILE A 186 -10.04 -8.44 -2.63
CA ILE A 186 -8.73 -8.14 -3.24
C ILE A 186 -8.58 -6.63 -3.41
N LEU A 187 -9.59 -5.94 -3.94
CA LEU A 187 -9.59 -4.49 -4.06
C LEU A 187 -9.44 -3.79 -2.71
N ALA A 188 -10.09 -4.28 -1.66
CA ALA A 188 -9.92 -3.74 -0.32
C ALA A 188 -8.47 -3.88 0.19
N GLY A 189 -7.84 -5.03 -0.02
CA GLY A 189 -6.44 -5.26 0.31
C GLY A 189 -5.47 -4.41 -0.50
N THR A 190 -5.74 -4.25 -1.79
CA THR A 190 -4.97 -3.38 -2.69
C THR A 190 -5.05 -1.91 -2.25
N LEU A 191 -6.21 -1.44 -1.77
CA LEU A 191 -6.36 -0.11 -1.18
C LEU A 191 -5.44 0.07 0.03
N LEU A 192 -5.50 -0.86 0.97
CA LEU A 192 -4.65 -0.80 2.16
C LEU A 192 -3.17 -0.78 1.79
N ALA A 193 -2.76 -1.60 0.82
CA ALA A 193 -1.41 -1.58 0.29
C ALA A 193 -1.04 -0.23 -0.31
N TRP A 194 -1.94 0.39 -1.07
CA TRP A 194 -1.67 1.69 -1.71
C TRP A 194 -1.57 2.82 -0.69
N LEU A 195 -2.50 2.89 0.27
CA LEU A 195 -2.44 3.87 1.37
C LEU A 195 -1.16 3.69 2.21
N ARG A 196 -0.71 2.45 2.39
CA ARG A 196 0.55 2.17 3.08
C ARG A 196 1.77 2.57 2.25
N ALA A 197 1.76 2.31 0.93
CA ALA A 197 2.85 2.64 0.01
C ALA A 197 3.06 4.15 -0.08
N ILE A 198 2.02 4.92 -0.38
CA ILE A 198 2.13 6.38 -0.60
C ILE A 198 2.57 7.16 0.63
N GLY A 199 2.39 6.60 1.84
CA GLY A 199 2.86 7.16 3.10
C GLY A 199 4.24 6.65 3.54
N GLU A 200 4.96 5.91 2.69
CA GLU A 200 6.24 5.33 3.09
C GLU A 200 7.36 6.37 3.07
N TYR A 201 7.98 6.57 4.24
CA TYR A 201 9.10 7.48 4.44
C TYR A 201 10.40 6.76 4.75
N GLY A 202 10.38 5.82 5.70
CA GLY A 202 11.58 5.30 6.31
C GLY A 202 12.45 4.48 5.37
N ALA A 203 11.85 3.58 4.59
CA ALA A 203 12.57 2.79 3.62
C ALA A 203 12.97 3.63 2.39
N THR A 204 12.07 4.51 1.92
CA THR A 204 12.33 5.39 0.79
C THR A 204 13.45 6.38 1.06
N SER A 205 13.50 7.00 2.24
CA SER A 205 14.56 7.96 2.59
C SER A 205 15.97 7.34 2.64
N ILE A 206 16.05 6.02 2.84
CA ILE A 206 17.32 5.29 2.85
C ILE A 206 17.71 4.78 1.46
N VAL A 207 16.75 4.31 0.67
CA VAL A 207 17.01 3.71 -0.65
C VAL A 207 17.10 4.75 -1.75
N ALA A 208 16.22 5.76 -1.71
CA ALA A 208 16.11 6.77 -2.75
C ALA A 208 15.66 8.11 -2.14
N TYR A 209 16.62 8.89 -1.67
CA TYR A 209 16.36 10.26 -1.21
C TYR A 209 15.96 11.17 -2.36
N HIS A 210 16.51 10.94 -3.54
CA HIS A 210 16.16 11.56 -4.82
C HIS A 210 15.77 10.48 -5.85
N PRO A 211 14.71 10.67 -6.64
CA PRO A 211 13.76 11.81 -6.61
C PRO A 211 12.94 11.81 -5.32
N THR A 212 12.75 12.99 -4.75
CA THR A 212 12.12 13.17 -3.44
C THR A 212 10.64 12.79 -3.48
N SER A 213 10.20 11.88 -2.62
CA SER A 213 8.78 11.56 -2.43
C SER A 213 8.09 12.55 -1.48
N LEU A 214 6.76 12.65 -1.49
CA LEU A 214 6.01 13.52 -0.59
C LEU A 214 6.31 13.29 0.91
N PRO A 215 6.40 12.04 1.42
CA PRO A 215 6.77 11.81 2.81
C PRO A 215 8.19 12.31 3.14
N VAL A 216 9.14 12.16 2.21
CA VAL A 216 10.49 12.72 2.37
C VAL A 216 10.45 14.24 2.34
N ALA A 217 9.71 14.84 1.40
CA ALA A 217 9.51 16.30 1.33
C ALA A 217 8.87 16.85 2.60
N LEU A 218 7.92 16.14 3.19
CA LEU A 218 7.29 16.51 4.48
C LEU A 218 8.33 16.59 5.60
N TYR A 219 9.18 15.59 5.73
CA TYR A 219 10.22 15.57 6.76
C TYR A 219 11.25 16.69 6.55
N VAL A 220 11.67 16.91 5.31
CA VAL A 220 12.59 18.02 4.97
C VAL A 220 11.94 19.37 5.29
N THR A 221 10.66 19.54 4.92
CA THR A 221 9.90 20.77 5.19
C THR A 221 9.78 21.02 6.69
N LEU A 222 9.49 19.98 7.48
CA LEU A 222 9.42 20.08 8.94
C LEU A 222 10.75 20.54 9.54
N SER A 223 11.85 19.97 9.05
CA SER A 223 13.19 20.24 9.58
C SER A 223 13.71 21.63 9.16
N ALA A 224 13.39 22.10 7.96
CA ALA A 224 13.89 23.35 7.41
C ALA A 224 12.95 24.55 7.65
N ASN A 225 11.64 24.36 7.57
CA ASN A 225 10.63 25.42 7.57
C ASN A 225 9.71 25.41 8.81
N GLY A 226 9.85 24.39 9.64
CA GLY A 226 9.08 24.27 10.89
C GLY A 226 7.67 23.66 10.72
N LEU A 227 6.91 23.68 11.82
CA LEU A 227 5.67 22.95 11.95
C LEU A 227 4.55 23.44 11.02
N ASP A 228 4.38 24.74 10.84
CA ASP A 228 3.23 25.27 10.08
C ASP A 228 3.33 24.92 8.58
N ALA A 229 4.53 24.95 8.00
CA ALA A 229 4.75 24.52 6.63
C ALA A 229 4.54 22.99 6.46
N ALA A 230 5.01 22.20 7.43
CA ALA A 230 4.79 20.76 7.45
C ALA A 230 3.31 20.38 7.61
N LEU A 231 2.56 21.11 8.44
CA LEU A 231 1.11 20.91 8.59
C LEU A 231 0.37 21.20 7.26
N ALA A 232 0.76 22.26 6.53
CA ALA A 232 0.18 22.57 5.22
C ALA A 232 0.43 21.43 4.22
N LEU A 233 1.62 20.83 4.21
CA LEU A 233 1.92 19.66 3.37
C LEU A 233 1.17 18.41 3.84
N SER A 234 0.97 18.25 5.16
CA SER A 234 0.17 17.15 5.73
C SER A 234 -1.29 17.18 5.28
N TYR A 235 -1.85 18.36 5.02
CA TYR A 235 -3.18 18.49 4.41
C TYR A 235 -3.26 17.77 3.06
N GLY A 236 -2.18 17.82 2.26
CA GLY A 236 -2.11 17.12 0.97
C GLY A 236 -2.21 15.59 1.10
N PHE A 237 -1.68 15.01 2.18
CA PHE A 237 -1.86 13.58 2.42
C PHE A 237 -3.32 13.22 2.71
N VAL A 238 -4.06 14.08 3.41
CA VAL A 238 -5.51 13.88 3.64
C VAL A 238 -6.25 13.90 2.30
N VAL A 239 -5.93 14.85 1.43
CA VAL A 239 -6.53 14.95 0.09
C VAL A 239 -6.17 13.74 -0.76
N LEU A 240 -4.91 13.32 -0.76
CA LEU A 240 -4.47 12.13 -1.49
C LEU A 240 -5.13 10.85 -0.98
N ALA A 241 -5.22 10.67 0.32
CA ALA A 241 -5.90 9.52 0.91
C ALA A 241 -7.39 9.51 0.52
N ALA A 242 -8.06 10.66 0.59
CA ALA A 242 -9.46 10.81 0.17
C ALA A 242 -9.64 10.49 -1.32
N LEU A 243 -8.71 10.96 -2.18
CA LEU A 243 -8.72 10.66 -3.61
C LEU A 243 -8.57 9.16 -3.87
N ILE A 244 -7.60 8.51 -3.24
CA ILE A 244 -7.35 7.06 -3.36
C ILE A 244 -8.60 6.28 -2.96
N ILE A 245 -9.21 6.63 -1.83
CA ILE A 245 -10.43 5.99 -1.36
C ILE A 245 -11.58 6.22 -2.34
N ALA A 246 -11.73 7.43 -2.87
CA ALA A 246 -12.77 7.76 -3.85
C ALA A 246 -12.61 6.98 -5.16
N VAL A 247 -11.37 6.91 -5.70
CA VAL A 247 -11.05 6.13 -6.90
C VAL A 247 -11.40 4.67 -6.69
N GLN A 248 -11.00 4.10 -5.58
CA GLN A 248 -11.30 2.69 -5.30
C GLN A 248 -12.79 2.43 -5.10
N TRP A 249 -13.50 3.33 -4.44
CA TRP A 249 -14.95 3.23 -4.30
C TRP A 249 -15.65 3.26 -5.67
N ALA A 250 -15.20 4.12 -6.58
CA ALA A 250 -15.70 4.16 -7.95
C ALA A 250 -15.42 2.84 -8.69
N VAL A 251 -14.17 2.33 -8.64
CA VAL A 251 -13.82 1.05 -9.25
C VAL A 251 -14.66 -0.10 -8.69
N ARG A 252 -14.84 -0.15 -7.37
CA ARG A 252 -15.64 -1.18 -6.73
C ARG A 252 -17.11 -1.19 -7.19
N ARG A 253 -17.69 -0.03 -7.46
CA ARG A 253 -19.07 0.09 -7.96
C ARG A 253 -19.27 -0.47 -9.37
N HIS A 254 -18.22 -0.52 -10.18
CA HIS A 254 -18.27 -1.03 -11.55
C HIS A 254 -17.90 -2.51 -11.65
N VAL A 255 -17.27 -3.09 -10.62
CA VAL A 255 -16.77 -4.47 -10.60
C VAL A 255 -17.69 -5.40 -9.79
N VAL A 256 -18.48 -4.86 -8.88
CA VAL A 256 -19.46 -5.55 -8.03
C VAL A 256 -20.87 -5.17 -8.43
#